data_ccc67722e160b11e4be66fc174617005
#
_entry.id   ccc67722e160b11e4be66fc174617005
#
_cell.length_a   1.000
_cell.length_b   1.000
_cell.length_c   1.000
_cell.angle_alpha   90.00
_cell.angle_beta   90.00
_cell.angle_gamma   90.00
#
_symmetry.space_group_name_H-M   'P 1'
#
loop_
_entity.id
_entity.type
_entity.pdbx_description
1 polymer ?
#
loop_
_entity_poly.entity_id
_entity_poly.type
_entity_poly.pdbx_seq_one_letter_code
_entity_poly.pdbx_strand_id
1 'polypeptide(L)'
;MSREKAMEFFTACEEGKGWQGCKEFCSDNASFSAQAEPLKDITTLEGYADWMSDIYTPMPNASYEIKSISTNEDSCHVSVFAVFTGTHSGEGGPVPPTGKSLRTDYVYVMEFSEDKISHLTKIWNSETAFKQVGWQ
;
A
#
# COMPACT_ATOMS: atom_id res chain seq x y z
N MET A 1 8.77 7.67 -17.38
CA MET A 1 8.17 6.58 -16.57
C MET A 1 9.16 5.43 -16.47
N SER A 2 9.32 4.86 -15.31
CA SER A 2 10.26 3.76 -15.08
C SER A 2 9.60 2.65 -14.27
N ARG A 3 9.55 1.45 -14.85
CA ARG A 3 9.08 0.26 -14.13
C ARG A 3 9.95 -0.01 -12.91
N GLU A 4 11.26 0.18 -13.06
CA GLU A 4 12.19 0.00 -11.95
C GLU A 4 11.89 0.96 -10.80
N LYS A 5 11.68 2.25 -11.11
CA LYS A 5 11.33 3.24 -10.08
C LYS A 5 10.00 2.93 -9.40
N ALA A 6 9.02 2.45 -10.18
CA ALA A 6 7.74 2.03 -9.61
C ALA A 6 7.94 0.90 -8.61
N MET A 7 8.81 -0.06 -8.92
CA MET A 7 9.07 -1.17 -8.03
C MET A 7 9.89 -0.77 -6.80
N GLU A 8 10.78 0.20 -6.94
CA GLU A 8 11.51 0.74 -5.78
C GLU A 8 10.54 1.43 -4.82
N PHE A 9 9.59 2.21 -5.36
CA PHE A 9 8.54 2.82 -4.53
C PHE A 9 7.69 1.75 -3.87
N PHE A 10 7.21 0.76 -4.65
CA PHE A 10 6.35 -0.30 -4.12
C PHE A 10 7.03 -1.01 -2.95
N THR A 11 8.27 -1.41 -3.12
CA THR A 11 9.04 -2.09 -2.09
C THR A 11 9.19 -1.23 -0.83
N ALA A 12 9.58 0.03 -1.00
CA ALA A 12 9.75 0.93 0.15
C ALA A 12 8.44 1.14 0.91
N CYS A 13 7.34 1.33 0.18
CA CYS A 13 6.04 1.54 0.78
C CYS A 13 5.55 0.29 1.52
N GLU A 14 5.67 -0.87 0.87
CA GLU A 14 5.18 -2.13 1.44
C GLU A 14 6.04 -2.62 2.60
N GLU A 15 7.29 -2.22 2.67
CA GLU A 15 8.17 -2.54 3.80
C GLU A 15 8.02 -1.57 4.97
N GLY A 16 7.07 -0.64 4.88
CA GLY A 16 6.77 0.25 5.98
C GLY A 16 7.77 1.37 6.20
N LYS A 17 8.49 1.79 5.16
CA LYS A 17 9.50 2.84 5.29
C LYS A 17 8.90 4.24 5.41
N GLY A 18 7.59 4.39 5.22
CA GLY A 18 6.88 5.65 5.35
C GLY A 18 7.25 6.64 4.25
N TRP A 19 6.73 7.85 4.38
CA TRP A 19 6.97 8.87 3.36
C TRP A 19 8.46 9.20 3.20
N GLN A 20 9.22 9.22 4.29
CA GLN A 20 10.64 9.53 4.23
C GLN A 20 11.41 8.54 3.35
N GLY A 21 10.99 7.27 3.32
CA GLY A 21 11.61 6.26 2.46
C GLY A 21 11.05 6.19 1.05
N CYS A 22 9.91 6.86 0.80
CA CYS A 22 9.20 6.79 -0.49
C CYS A 22 9.32 8.09 -1.31
N LYS A 23 9.51 9.23 -0.66
CA LYS A 23 9.34 10.54 -1.29
C LYS A 23 10.26 10.79 -2.49
N GLU A 24 11.44 10.18 -2.52
CA GLU A 24 12.37 10.37 -3.62
C GLU A 24 11.84 9.87 -4.97
N PHE A 25 10.87 8.94 -4.93
CA PHE A 25 10.27 8.36 -6.14
C PHE A 25 9.00 9.11 -6.57
N CYS A 26 8.55 10.08 -5.79
CA CYS A 26 7.24 10.69 -5.94
C CYS A 26 7.33 12.19 -6.15
N SER A 27 6.30 12.76 -6.81
CA SER A 27 6.12 14.20 -6.86
C SER A 27 5.82 14.71 -5.46
N ASP A 28 6.20 15.96 -5.17
CA ASP A 28 6.00 16.54 -3.83
C ASP A 28 4.53 16.55 -3.40
N ASN A 29 3.61 16.70 -4.36
CA ASN A 29 2.18 16.75 -4.10
C ASN A 29 1.45 15.53 -4.63
N ALA A 30 2.13 14.38 -4.69
CA ALA A 30 1.51 13.15 -5.18
C ALA A 30 0.23 12.82 -4.41
N SER A 31 -0.81 12.45 -5.14
CA SER A 31 -2.12 12.18 -4.59
C SER A 31 -2.39 10.68 -4.46
N PHE A 32 -3.45 10.35 -3.73
CA PHE A 32 -3.81 8.97 -3.45
C PHE A 32 -5.33 8.82 -3.48
N SER A 33 -5.80 7.66 -3.94
CA SER A 33 -7.21 7.32 -3.84
C SER A 33 -7.40 5.82 -3.63
N ALA A 34 -8.44 5.47 -2.87
CA ALA A 34 -8.86 4.10 -2.67
C ALA A 34 -10.32 4.10 -2.26
N GLN A 35 -11.07 3.10 -2.70
CA GLN A 35 -12.48 2.96 -2.32
C GLN A 35 -12.67 2.04 -1.11
N ALA A 36 -11.59 1.64 -0.47
CA ALA A 36 -11.63 0.87 0.77
C ALA A 36 -11.97 1.81 1.93
N GLU A 37 -12.90 1.41 2.76
CA GLU A 37 -13.44 2.24 3.87
C GLU A 37 -12.36 2.85 4.76
N PRO A 38 -11.36 2.09 5.25
CA PRO A 38 -10.35 2.68 6.15
C PRO A 38 -9.41 3.66 5.46
N LEU A 39 -9.42 3.75 4.13
CA LEU A 39 -8.53 4.61 3.36
C LEU A 39 -9.27 5.76 2.68
N LYS A 40 -10.58 5.87 2.85
CA LYS A 40 -11.41 6.82 2.09
C LYS A 40 -11.03 8.28 2.29
N ASP A 41 -10.48 8.63 3.45
CA ASP A 41 -10.13 10.01 3.78
C ASP A 41 -8.66 10.32 3.51
N ILE A 42 -7.88 9.34 3.06
CA ILE A 42 -6.48 9.55 2.69
C ILE A 42 -6.44 9.99 1.23
N THR A 43 -5.96 11.20 0.98
CA THR A 43 -5.95 11.80 -0.36
C THR A 43 -4.55 12.13 -0.86
N THR A 44 -3.53 11.96 -0.02
CA THR A 44 -2.13 12.19 -0.41
C THR A 44 -1.34 10.90 -0.32
N LEU A 45 -0.34 10.77 -1.19
CA LEU A 45 0.52 9.60 -1.16
C LEU A 45 1.37 9.57 0.12
N GLU A 46 1.73 10.74 0.64
CA GLU A 46 2.39 10.85 1.93
C GLU A 46 1.54 10.20 3.04
N GLY A 47 0.27 10.55 3.09
CA GLY A 47 -0.65 9.99 4.09
C GLY A 47 -0.75 8.47 3.99
N TYR A 48 -0.81 7.95 2.77
CA TYR A 48 -0.89 6.50 2.57
C TYR A 48 0.40 5.79 2.96
N ALA A 49 1.55 6.34 2.57
CA ALA A 49 2.84 5.74 2.91
C ALA A 49 3.02 5.66 4.43
N ASP A 50 2.62 6.69 5.15
CA ASP A 50 2.70 6.70 6.61
C ASP A 50 1.67 5.75 7.24
N TRP A 51 0.50 5.63 6.64
CA TRP A 51 -0.51 4.64 7.07
C TRP A 51 0.06 3.22 6.97
N MET A 52 0.77 2.91 5.87
CA MET A 52 1.42 1.61 5.69
C MET A 52 2.53 1.37 6.71
N SER A 53 3.28 2.42 7.05
CA SER A 53 4.30 2.31 8.09
C SER A 53 3.68 1.93 9.43
N ASP A 54 2.53 2.51 9.76
CA ASP A 54 1.85 2.26 11.02
C ASP A 54 1.29 0.85 11.14
N ILE A 55 1.02 0.17 10.03
CA ILE A 55 0.44 -1.18 10.05
C ILE A 55 1.40 -2.20 10.68
N TYR A 56 2.70 -1.92 10.63
CA TYR A 56 3.72 -2.82 11.19
C TYR A 56 3.72 -2.86 12.71
N THR A 57 3.05 -1.91 13.38
CA THR A 57 2.90 -1.93 14.84
C THR A 57 1.96 -3.07 15.28
N PRO A 58 0.71 -3.16 14.78
CA PRO A 58 -0.14 -4.30 15.11
C PRO A 58 0.26 -5.59 14.41
N MET A 59 0.89 -5.50 13.23
CA MET A 59 1.28 -6.68 12.45
C MET A 59 2.78 -6.66 12.15
N PRO A 60 3.63 -6.95 13.15
CA PRO A 60 5.09 -6.89 12.96
C PRO A 60 5.65 -7.90 11.97
N ASN A 61 4.91 -8.96 11.66
CA ASN A 61 5.32 -9.95 10.66
C ASN A 61 4.70 -9.71 9.29
N ALA A 62 4.15 -8.51 9.04
CA ALA A 62 3.53 -8.20 7.75
C ALA A 62 4.50 -8.42 6.60
N SER A 63 4.01 -8.99 5.51
CA SER A 63 4.82 -9.25 4.32
C SER A 63 3.92 -9.22 3.08
N TYR A 64 4.56 -9.25 1.91
CA TYR A 64 3.85 -9.19 0.64
C TYR A 64 4.52 -10.11 -0.38
N GLU A 65 3.74 -10.52 -1.38
CA GLU A 65 4.24 -11.31 -2.50
C GLU A 65 3.69 -10.70 -3.79
N ILE A 66 4.59 -10.29 -4.69
CA ILE A 66 4.21 -9.73 -5.98
C ILE A 66 3.82 -10.86 -6.92
N LYS A 67 2.63 -10.78 -7.51
CA LYS A 67 2.11 -11.78 -8.43
C LYS A 67 2.26 -11.37 -9.89
N SER A 68 2.11 -10.07 -10.20
CA SER A 68 2.08 -9.60 -11.57
C SER A 68 2.43 -8.12 -11.63
N ILE A 69 3.19 -7.73 -12.66
CA ILE A 69 3.53 -6.33 -12.92
C ILE A 69 3.18 -6.05 -14.37
N SER A 70 2.44 -4.96 -14.61
CA SER A 70 2.06 -4.55 -15.96
C SER A 70 2.38 -3.08 -16.16
N THR A 71 2.78 -2.73 -17.37
CA THR A 71 3.13 -1.36 -17.73
C THR A 71 2.29 -0.94 -18.92
N ASN A 72 1.66 0.24 -18.84
CA ASN A 72 0.98 0.87 -19.96
C ASN A 72 1.73 2.17 -20.27
N GLU A 73 2.58 2.15 -21.31
CA GLU A 73 3.40 3.30 -21.64
C GLU A 73 2.59 4.48 -22.17
N ASP A 74 1.49 4.21 -22.89
CA ASP A 74 0.65 5.27 -23.46
C ASP A 74 0.02 6.14 -22.38
N SER A 75 -0.39 5.55 -21.26
CA SER A 75 -1.01 6.29 -20.16
C SER A 75 -0.04 6.54 -19.00
N CYS A 76 1.21 6.14 -19.12
CA CYS A 76 2.23 6.28 -18.07
C CYS A 76 1.82 5.61 -16.75
N HIS A 77 1.27 4.40 -16.82
CA HIS A 77 0.86 3.63 -15.65
C HIS A 77 1.72 2.39 -15.45
N VAL A 78 2.05 2.09 -14.20
CA VAL A 78 2.59 0.78 -13.82
C VAL A 78 1.65 0.20 -12.77
N SER A 79 1.17 -1.01 -13.01
CA SER A 79 0.25 -1.70 -12.09
C SER A 79 0.91 -2.94 -11.50
N VAL A 80 0.70 -3.15 -10.21
CA VAL A 80 1.25 -4.31 -9.49
C VAL A 80 0.10 -5.00 -8.76
N PHE A 81 -0.09 -6.30 -9.07
CA PHE A 81 -0.98 -7.16 -8.31
C PHE A 81 -0.14 -7.95 -7.31
N ALA A 82 -0.53 -7.92 -6.06
CA ALA A 82 0.22 -8.58 -4.98
C ALA A 82 -0.72 -9.12 -3.91
N VAL A 83 -0.17 -9.92 -3.02
CA VAL A 83 -0.88 -10.49 -1.87
C VAL A 83 -0.17 -10.03 -0.62
N PHE A 84 -0.95 -9.55 0.36
CA PHE A 84 -0.43 -9.08 1.64
C PHE A 84 -0.84 -10.05 2.74
N THR A 85 0.10 -10.37 3.64
CA THR A 85 -0.14 -11.25 4.78
C THR A 85 0.34 -10.59 6.05
N GLY A 86 -0.30 -10.93 7.16
CA GLY A 86 0.12 -10.45 8.47
C GLY A 86 -0.70 -11.09 9.57
N THR A 87 -0.15 -11.09 10.79
CA THR A 87 -0.81 -11.61 11.98
C THR A 87 -0.93 -10.49 13.00
N HIS A 88 -2.12 -10.29 13.57
CA HIS A 88 -2.33 -9.28 14.60
C HIS A 88 -1.82 -9.77 15.94
N SER A 89 -0.52 -9.64 16.15
CA SER A 89 0.16 -10.06 17.39
C SER A 89 0.64 -8.88 18.22
N GLY A 90 0.68 -7.67 17.64
CA GLY A 90 1.16 -6.46 18.33
C GLY A 90 0.03 -5.53 18.74
N GLU A 91 0.36 -4.60 19.63
CA GLU A 91 -0.58 -3.54 20.05
C GLU A 91 -0.73 -2.50 18.94
N GLY A 92 -1.71 -1.60 19.08
CA GLY A 92 -1.88 -0.48 18.17
C GLY A 92 -2.95 -0.66 17.10
N GLY A 93 -3.64 -1.80 17.07
CA GLY A 93 -4.78 -2.00 16.20
C GLY A 93 -6.06 -1.41 16.79
N PRO A 94 -7.20 -1.53 16.06
CA PRO A 94 -8.49 -1.01 16.55
C PRO A 94 -9.05 -1.78 17.73
N VAL A 95 -8.52 -2.98 17.99
CA VAL A 95 -8.87 -3.85 19.11
C VAL A 95 -7.59 -4.45 19.67
N PRO A 96 -7.60 -5.04 20.87
CA PRO A 96 -6.42 -5.76 21.39
C PRO A 96 -6.01 -6.89 20.45
N PRO A 97 -4.75 -7.35 20.48
CA PRO A 97 -4.26 -8.37 19.56
C PRO A 97 -5.18 -9.58 19.49
N THR A 98 -5.60 -9.92 18.26
CA THR A 98 -6.53 -11.03 18.03
C THR A 98 -5.81 -12.36 17.84
N GLY A 99 -4.52 -12.33 17.47
CA GLY A 99 -3.76 -13.52 17.09
C GLY A 99 -4.16 -14.11 15.75
N LYS A 100 -5.10 -13.47 15.05
CA LYS A 100 -5.57 -13.95 13.74
C LYS A 100 -4.73 -13.36 12.62
N SER A 101 -4.72 -14.05 11.49
CA SER A 101 -3.96 -13.65 10.31
C SER A 101 -4.86 -13.25 9.18
N LEU A 102 -4.36 -12.35 8.32
CA LEU A 102 -5.03 -12.04 7.07
C LEU A 102 -4.15 -12.41 5.88
N ARG A 103 -4.79 -12.66 4.75
CA ARG A 103 -4.17 -12.86 3.46
C ARG A 103 -5.11 -12.25 2.43
N THR A 104 -4.72 -11.15 1.81
CA THR A 104 -5.61 -10.41 0.90
C THR A 104 -4.89 -9.98 -0.36
N ASP A 105 -5.66 -9.96 -1.45
CA ASP A 105 -5.21 -9.46 -2.75
C ASP A 105 -5.33 -7.95 -2.79
N TYR A 106 -4.42 -7.30 -3.52
CA TYR A 106 -4.53 -5.86 -3.76
C TYR A 106 -3.77 -5.47 -5.02
N VAL A 107 -4.12 -4.31 -5.55
CA VAL A 107 -3.48 -3.75 -6.74
C VAL A 107 -3.09 -2.31 -6.47
N TYR A 108 -1.86 -1.95 -6.82
CA TYR A 108 -1.42 -0.56 -6.92
C TYR A 108 -1.42 -0.17 -8.39
N VAL A 109 -2.05 0.96 -8.72
CA VAL A 109 -1.91 1.57 -10.04
C VAL A 109 -1.14 2.88 -9.83
N MET A 110 0.09 2.92 -10.31
CA MET A 110 1.00 4.06 -10.13
C MET A 110 1.04 4.88 -11.42
N GLU A 111 0.63 6.15 -11.33
CA GLU A 111 0.63 7.07 -12.46
C GLU A 111 1.86 7.97 -12.37
N PHE A 112 2.57 8.09 -13.48
CA PHE A 112 3.78 8.91 -13.54
C PHE A 112 3.52 10.22 -14.26
N SER A 113 4.16 11.29 -13.75
CA SER A 113 4.28 12.55 -14.44
C SER A 113 5.78 12.87 -14.45
N GLU A 114 6.33 12.99 -15.65
CA GLU A 114 7.76 13.15 -15.94
C GLU A 114 8.56 12.02 -15.30
N ASP A 115 9.03 11.66 -14.53
CA ASP A 115 9.73 10.49 -14.00
C ASP A 115 9.46 10.29 -12.51
N LYS A 116 8.34 10.86 -12.05
CA LYS A 116 7.92 10.75 -10.65
C LYS A 116 6.50 10.23 -10.58
N ILE A 117 6.19 9.48 -9.53
CA ILE A 117 4.83 9.02 -9.27
C ILE A 117 4.01 10.22 -8.83
N SER A 118 2.95 10.52 -9.58
CA SER A 118 2.07 11.66 -9.31
C SER A 118 0.77 11.25 -8.63
N HIS A 119 0.36 9.99 -8.79
CA HIS A 119 -0.86 9.47 -8.18
C HIS A 119 -0.75 7.97 -7.99
N LEU A 120 -1.27 7.48 -6.88
CA LEU A 120 -1.44 6.04 -6.62
C LEU A 120 -2.91 5.76 -6.36
N THR A 121 -3.46 4.80 -7.11
CA THR A 121 -4.76 4.21 -6.80
C THR A 121 -4.52 2.83 -6.21
N LYS A 122 -5.10 2.56 -5.05
CA LYS A 122 -5.07 1.22 -4.44
C LYS A 122 -6.43 0.58 -4.58
N ILE A 123 -6.45 -0.64 -5.10
CA ILE A 123 -7.67 -1.44 -5.21
C ILE A 123 -7.54 -2.59 -4.22
N TRP A 124 -8.44 -2.63 -3.24
CA TRP A 124 -8.32 -3.54 -2.11
C TRP A 124 -9.68 -3.75 -1.45
N ASN A 125 -9.95 -4.97 -1.04
CA ASN A 125 -11.16 -5.30 -0.29
C ASN A 125 -10.82 -5.33 1.20
N SER A 126 -10.96 -4.18 1.86
CA SER A 126 -10.65 -4.05 3.28
C SER A 126 -11.61 -4.83 4.16
N GLU A 127 -12.85 -4.99 3.73
CA GLU A 127 -13.83 -5.75 4.51
C GLU A 127 -13.39 -7.21 4.65
N THR A 128 -12.96 -7.83 3.56
CA THR A 128 -12.43 -9.19 3.59
C THR A 128 -11.22 -9.29 4.53
N ALA A 129 -10.28 -8.35 4.40
CA ALA A 129 -9.08 -8.32 5.24
C ALA A 129 -9.43 -8.20 6.73
N PHE A 130 -10.31 -7.26 7.06
CA PHE A 130 -10.65 -6.97 8.45
C PHE A 130 -11.45 -8.11 9.10
N LYS A 131 -12.29 -8.79 8.33
CA LYS A 131 -12.99 -9.97 8.83
C LYS A 131 -12.01 -11.11 9.16
N GLN A 132 -11.01 -11.32 8.29
CA GLN A 132 -10.02 -12.36 8.52
C GLN A 132 -9.22 -12.12 9.80
N VAL A 133 -8.80 -10.89 10.02
CA VAL A 133 -7.91 -10.53 11.15
C VAL A 133 -8.69 -10.23 12.43
N GLY A 134 -10.01 -10.22 12.37
CA GLY A 134 -10.84 -10.00 13.55
C GLY A 134 -11.05 -8.53 13.93
N TRP A 135 -10.88 -7.63 12.97
CA TRP A 135 -11.10 -6.19 13.19
C TRP A 135 -12.53 -5.76 12.82
N GLN A 136 -13.29 -6.69 12.26
CA GLN A 136 -14.65 -6.43 11.83
C GLN A 136 -15.53 -7.67 11.97
#